data_10e9b11a329fb5cda4fce6e40518916c
#
_entry.id   10e9b11a329fb5cda4fce6e40518916c
#
_cell.length_a   1.000
_cell.length_b   1.000
_cell.length_c   1.000
_cell.angle_alpha   90.00
_cell.angle_beta   90.00
_cell.angle_gamma   90.00
#
_symmetry.space_group_name_H-M   'P 1'
#
loop_
_entity.id
_entity.type
_entity.pdbx_description
1 polymer ?
#
loop_
_entity_poly.entity_id
_entity_poly.type
_entity_poly.pdbx_seq_one_letter_code
_entity_poly.pdbx_strand_id
1 'polypeptide(L)'
;KSSAASDVYKRQYNRPQASGWFVDQDFIPRSSTSCSVVVQGVKPGEKAELTTMWTLLGYPPTGIAVPLWVKDAGKLLPGMVRFGKEYEAALLSDWSLRLADRVFSYKQGMGTGRYLNWERLYSPEKGAGYMTAITAAEDEVFRTTKPLLEEWYKKGSLDIQAIPKLYDELESSIRMIYQSLLESE
;
A
#
# COMPACT_ATOMS: atom_id res chain seq x y z
N LYS A 1 10.45 7.80 7.11
CA LYS A 1 11.52 6.79 7.06
C LYS A 1 11.68 6.19 8.44
N SER A 2 11.12 5.02 8.66
CA SER A 2 11.37 4.18 9.83
C SER A 2 12.71 3.46 9.65
N SER A 3 13.83 4.19 9.65
CA SER A 3 15.15 3.65 9.37
C SER A 3 15.63 2.67 10.46
N ALA A 4 15.29 2.91 11.74
CA ALA A 4 15.78 2.08 12.84
C ALA A 4 15.19 0.66 12.84
N ALA A 5 13.88 0.52 12.57
CA ALA A 5 13.26 -0.80 12.50
C ALA A 5 13.77 -1.60 11.29
N SER A 6 13.95 -0.94 10.13
CA SER A 6 14.47 -1.60 8.93
C SER A 6 15.91 -2.09 9.10
N ASP A 7 16.75 -1.37 9.86
CA ASP A 7 18.16 -1.75 10.05
C ASP A 7 18.35 -2.89 11.04
N VAL A 8 17.52 -2.98 12.09
CA VAL A 8 17.50 -4.13 13.00
C VAL A 8 17.05 -5.37 12.23
N TYR A 9 16.01 -5.27 11.40
CA TYR A 9 15.54 -6.39 10.60
C TYR A 9 16.53 -6.79 9.50
N LYS A 10 17.18 -5.86 8.80
CA LYS A 10 18.25 -6.18 7.85
C LYS A 10 19.37 -7.01 8.47
N ARG A 11 19.74 -6.76 9.73
CA ARG A 11 20.74 -7.57 10.42
C ARG A 11 20.26 -8.99 10.76
N GLN A 12 18.96 -9.18 11.01
CA GLN A 12 18.35 -10.49 11.20
C GLN A 12 18.22 -11.24 9.86
N TYR A 13 17.90 -10.54 8.77
CA TYR A 13 17.80 -11.10 7.41
C TYR A 13 19.17 -11.47 6.83
N ASN A 14 20.24 -10.81 7.24
CA ASN A 14 21.61 -11.20 6.90
C ASN A 14 22.09 -12.49 7.61
N ARG A 15 21.26 -13.07 8.46
CA ARG A 15 21.44 -14.46 8.89
C ARG A 15 20.47 -15.30 8.03
N PRO A 16 20.99 -16.01 7.01
CA PRO A 16 20.13 -16.82 6.17
C PRO A 16 19.47 -17.87 7.05
N GLN A 17 18.21 -17.67 7.37
CA GLN A 17 17.37 -18.77 7.81
C GLN A 17 17.23 -19.64 6.57
N ALA A 18 17.80 -20.85 6.63
CA ALA A 18 17.81 -21.79 5.50
C ALA A 18 16.40 -22.11 4.95
N SER A 19 15.35 -21.76 5.68
CA SER A 19 13.96 -21.97 5.30
C SER A 19 13.34 -20.81 4.51
N GLY A 20 13.89 -19.58 4.54
CA GLY A 20 13.26 -18.36 3.98
C GLY A 20 11.97 -17.92 4.66
N TRP A 21 11.58 -18.56 5.79
CA TRP A 21 10.37 -18.28 6.52
C TRP A 21 10.65 -17.61 7.86
N PHE A 22 9.88 -16.58 8.19
CA PHE A 22 10.00 -15.79 9.40
C PHE A 22 8.70 -15.75 10.19
N VAL A 23 8.80 -15.66 11.51
CA VAL A 23 7.62 -15.52 12.37
C VAL A 23 6.97 -14.15 12.14
N ASP A 24 5.67 -14.14 11.90
CA ASP A 24 4.89 -12.93 11.64
C ASP A 24 5.02 -11.86 12.74
N GLN A 25 5.17 -12.29 14.00
CA GLN A 25 5.25 -11.40 15.16
C GLN A 25 6.52 -10.53 15.20
N ASP A 26 7.53 -10.87 14.42
CA ASP A 26 8.80 -10.13 14.37
C ASP A 26 8.72 -8.88 13.48
N PHE A 27 7.59 -8.67 12.80
CA PHE A 27 7.39 -7.56 11.87
C PHE A 27 6.43 -6.51 12.44
N ILE A 28 6.65 -5.23 12.08
CA ILE A 28 5.70 -4.15 12.38
C ILE A 28 4.38 -4.39 11.65
N PRO A 29 4.37 -4.56 10.30
CA PRO A 29 3.18 -5.00 9.60
C PRO A 29 3.02 -6.52 9.77
N ARG A 30 2.09 -6.92 10.62
CA ARG A 30 1.71 -8.32 10.85
C ARG A 30 0.65 -8.76 9.84
N SER A 31 0.42 -10.06 9.73
CA SER A 31 -0.64 -10.62 8.89
C SER A 31 -2.05 -10.07 9.22
N SER A 32 -2.24 -9.58 10.45
CA SER A 32 -3.47 -8.94 10.91
C SER A 32 -3.53 -7.43 10.68
N THR A 33 -2.46 -6.81 10.16
CA THR A 33 -2.46 -5.38 9.84
C THR A 33 -3.30 -5.16 8.58
N SER A 34 -4.37 -4.39 8.72
CA SER A 34 -5.39 -4.21 7.68
C SER A 34 -5.37 -2.86 6.98
N CYS A 35 -4.58 -1.92 7.49
CA CYS A 35 -4.39 -0.62 6.84
C CYS A 35 -3.16 0.10 7.39
N SER A 36 -2.70 1.08 6.62
CA SER A 36 -1.73 2.10 7.06
C SER A 36 -2.16 3.45 6.52
N VAL A 37 -1.96 4.50 7.30
CA VAL A 37 -2.31 5.87 6.90
C VAL A 37 -1.17 6.81 7.25
N VAL A 38 -0.81 7.65 6.29
CA VAL A 38 0.13 8.77 6.49
C VAL A 38 -0.58 10.07 6.16
N VAL A 39 -0.65 10.98 7.12
CA VAL A 39 -1.28 12.29 6.92
C VAL A 39 -0.20 13.32 6.60
N GLN A 40 -0.25 13.85 5.39
CA GLN A 40 0.53 14.98 4.96
C GLN A 40 -0.24 16.26 5.29
N GLY A 41 0.06 16.86 6.43
CA GLY A 41 -0.54 18.10 6.89
C GLY A 41 -0.10 19.32 6.06
N VAL A 42 -0.76 20.44 6.32
CA VAL A 42 -0.46 21.75 5.73
C VAL A 42 0.41 22.59 6.64
N LYS A 43 1.10 23.59 6.08
CA LYS A 43 1.88 24.57 6.85
C LYS A 43 0.97 25.64 7.47
N PRO A 44 1.44 26.37 8.51
CA PRO A 44 0.71 27.52 9.03
C PRO A 44 0.37 28.52 7.93
N GLY A 45 -0.93 28.89 7.84
CA GLY A 45 -1.45 29.79 6.81
C GLY A 45 -1.97 29.14 5.53
N GLU A 46 -1.69 27.86 5.33
CA GLU A 46 -2.30 27.07 4.22
C GLU A 46 -3.68 26.55 4.64
N LYS A 47 -4.56 26.29 3.65
CA LYS A 47 -5.89 25.79 3.90
C LYS A 47 -5.88 24.32 4.30
N ALA A 48 -6.61 23.96 5.35
CA ALA A 48 -6.71 22.59 5.85
C ALA A 48 -7.26 21.59 4.79
N GLU A 49 -8.02 22.07 3.79
CA GLU A 49 -8.54 21.22 2.72
C GLU A 49 -7.44 20.58 1.84
N LEU A 50 -6.22 21.14 1.86
CA LEU A 50 -5.05 20.62 1.14
C LEU A 50 -4.38 19.45 1.89
N THR A 51 -4.79 19.16 3.12
CA THR A 51 -4.28 17.99 3.85
C THR A 51 -4.58 16.73 3.06
N THR A 52 -3.54 15.99 2.72
CA THR A 52 -3.63 14.74 1.98
C THR A 52 -3.44 13.56 2.91
N MET A 53 -4.36 12.63 2.89
CA MET A 53 -4.29 11.37 3.61
C MET A 53 -3.89 10.25 2.65
N TRP A 54 -2.65 9.81 2.72
CA TRP A 54 -2.15 8.66 1.99
C TRP A 54 -2.63 7.39 2.69
N THR A 55 -3.54 6.69 2.05
CA THR A 55 -4.23 5.53 2.64
C THR A 55 -3.86 4.27 1.90
N LEU A 56 -3.49 3.27 2.66
CA LEU A 56 -3.10 1.95 2.21
C LEU A 56 -4.05 0.95 2.88
N LEU A 57 -4.86 0.26 2.09
CA LEU A 57 -5.82 -0.73 2.56
C LEU A 57 -5.27 -2.14 2.36
N GLY A 58 -5.54 -3.02 3.33
CA GLY A 58 -5.04 -4.39 3.35
C GLY A 58 -3.68 -4.48 4.06
N TYR A 59 -2.90 -5.50 3.72
CA TYR A 59 -1.57 -5.73 4.30
C TYR A 59 -0.56 -4.75 3.71
N PRO A 60 0.08 -3.87 4.51
CA PRO A 60 0.88 -2.77 3.99
C PRO A 60 1.97 -3.15 2.98
N PRO A 61 2.76 -4.23 3.16
CA PRO A 61 3.79 -4.59 2.19
C PRO A 61 3.28 -5.05 0.82
N THR A 62 2.01 -5.38 0.70
CA THR A 62 1.34 -5.75 -0.56
C THR A 62 0.26 -4.76 -0.98
N GLY A 63 0.13 -3.65 -0.24
CA GLY A 63 -0.81 -2.57 -0.53
C GLY A 63 -0.16 -1.43 -1.30
N ILE A 64 -0.96 -0.65 -2.01
CA ILE A 64 -0.54 0.56 -2.71
C ILE A 64 -1.23 1.76 -2.04
N ALA A 65 -0.45 2.78 -1.66
CA ALA A 65 -0.98 3.98 -1.06
C ALA A 65 -1.70 4.83 -2.10
N VAL A 66 -2.92 5.28 -1.76
CA VAL A 66 -3.70 6.20 -2.58
C VAL A 66 -3.99 7.49 -1.82
N PRO A 67 -4.00 8.66 -2.49
CA PRO A 67 -4.28 9.93 -1.85
C PRO A 67 -5.78 10.11 -1.65
N LEU A 68 -6.19 10.56 -0.47
CA LEU A 68 -7.56 10.93 -0.14
C LEU A 68 -7.60 12.33 0.46
N TRP A 69 -8.68 13.06 0.22
CA TRP A 69 -8.95 14.37 0.81
C TRP A 69 -10.28 14.36 1.53
N VAL A 70 -10.36 15.06 2.66
CA VAL A 70 -11.58 15.11 3.50
C VAL A 70 -12.69 15.91 2.82
N LYS A 71 -12.32 16.93 2.05
CA LYS A 71 -13.29 17.77 1.35
C LYS A 71 -14.08 16.94 0.34
N ASP A 72 -15.40 16.96 0.47
CA ASP A 72 -16.34 16.19 -0.35
C ASP A 72 -16.09 14.65 -0.40
N ALA A 73 -15.41 14.12 0.60
CA ALA A 73 -15.03 12.71 0.66
C ALA A 73 -16.22 11.74 0.43
N GLY A 74 -17.41 12.08 0.91
CA GLY A 74 -18.61 11.26 0.70
C GLY A 74 -19.01 11.08 -0.78
N LYS A 75 -18.58 11.99 -1.67
CA LYS A 75 -18.89 11.97 -3.10
C LYS A 75 -17.70 11.56 -3.95
N LEU A 76 -16.50 11.91 -3.50
CA LEU A 76 -15.26 11.81 -4.29
C LEU A 76 -14.36 10.66 -3.90
N LEU A 77 -14.78 9.74 -3.02
CA LEU A 77 -13.97 8.56 -2.73
C LEU A 77 -13.82 7.69 -3.99
N PRO A 78 -12.59 7.26 -4.33
CA PRO A 78 -12.36 6.37 -5.46
C PRO A 78 -13.10 5.05 -5.31
N GLY A 79 -13.53 4.45 -6.43
CA GLY A 79 -14.26 3.18 -6.44
C GLY A 79 -13.52 2.06 -5.72
N MET A 80 -12.20 2.00 -5.89
CA MET A 80 -11.34 0.97 -5.31
C MET A 80 -11.24 0.99 -3.76
N VAL A 81 -11.62 2.09 -3.09
CA VAL A 81 -11.64 2.17 -1.61
C VAL A 81 -13.04 2.06 -1.03
N ARG A 82 -14.10 1.99 -1.85
CA ARG A 82 -15.48 1.81 -1.39
C ARG A 82 -15.82 0.33 -1.30
N PHE A 83 -16.76 0.02 -0.39
CA PHE A 83 -17.43 -1.27 -0.45
C PHE A 83 -18.22 -1.37 -1.77
N GLY A 84 -17.96 -2.42 -2.52
CA GLY A 84 -18.75 -2.73 -3.71
C GLY A 84 -20.11 -3.32 -3.32
N LYS A 85 -21.11 -3.19 -4.21
CA LYS A 85 -22.40 -3.87 -4.02
C LYS A 85 -22.28 -5.39 -4.09
N GLU A 86 -21.22 -5.88 -4.74
CA GLU A 86 -20.97 -7.29 -4.99
C GLU A 86 -19.85 -7.86 -4.10
N TYR A 87 -19.12 -7.01 -3.40
CA TYR A 87 -17.97 -7.39 -2.58
C TYR A 87 -18.14 -6.89 -1.15
N GLU A 88 -17.86 -7.75 -0.21
CA GLU A 88 -17.85 -7.43 1.22
C GLU A 88 -16.65 -6.56 1.64
N ALA A 89 -15.71 -6.32 0.72
CA ALA A 89 -14.52 -5.51 0.97
C ALA A 89 -14.25 -4.50 -0.16
N ALA A 90 -13.49 -3.46 0.14
CA ALA A 90 -12.96 -2.56 -0.87
C ALA A 90 -11.96 -3.30 -1.77
N LEU A 91 -12.00 -3.07 -3.08
CA LEU A 91 -11.14 -3.77 -4.05
C LEU A 91 -9.67 -3.68 -3.72
N LEU A 92 -9.20 -2.51 -3.30
CA LEU A 92 -7.79 -2.30 -2.93
C LEU A 92 -7.38 -3.18 -1.74
N SER A 93 -8.27 -3.34 -0.75
CA SER A 93 -8.06 -4.24 0.38
C SER A 93 -8.06 -5.70 -0.04
N ASP A 94 -9.02 -6.11 -0.89
CA ASP A 94 -9.11 -7.49 -1.39
C ASP A 94 -7.84 -7.91 -2.15
N TRP A 95 -7.40 -7.10 -3.10
CA TRP A 95 -6.18 -7.39 -3.86
C TRP A 95 -4.95 -7.50 -2.97
N SER A 96 -4.78 -6.55 -2.05
CA SER A 96 -3.65 -6.57 -1.10
C SER A 96 -3.66 -7.82 -0.22
N LEU A 97 -4.82 -8.21 0.32
CA LEU A 97 -4.96 -9.38 1.18
C LEU A 97 -4.77 -10.68 0.41
N ARG A 98 -5.23 -10.78 -0.84
CA ARG A 98 -4.97 -11.95 -1.71
C ARG A 98 -3.48 -12.15 -1.97
N LEU A 99 -2.72 -11.08 -2.19
CA LEU A 99 -1.25 -11.19 -2.27
C LEU A 99 -0.63 -11.54 -0.91
N ALA A 100 -1.15 -11.00 0.19
CA ALA A 100 -0.70 -11.33 1.53
C ALA A 100 -0.90 -12.84 1.83
N ASP A 101 -2.03 -13.41 1.44
CA ASP A 101 -2.28 -14.84 1.63
C ASP A 101 -1.29 -15.74 0.88
N ARG A 102 -0.67 -15.24 -0.19
CA ARG A 102 0.37 -15.96 -0.93
C ARG A 102 1.74 -15.93 -0.25
N VAL A 103 1.99 -14.94 0.61
CA VAL A 103 3.26 -14.82 1.34
C VAL A 103 3.20 -15.35 2.77
N PHE A 104 2.00 -15.61 3.30
CA PHE A 104 1.83 -16.16 4.63
C PHE A 104 1.43 -17.64 4.62
N SER A 105 1.90 -18.38 5.63
CA SER A 105 1.52 -19.79 5.84
C SER A 105 1.39 -20.11 7.32
N TYR A 106 0.40 -20.93 7.69
CA TYR A 106 0.29 -21.56 9.03
C TYR A 106 0.97 -22.92 9.11
N LYS A 107 1.42 -23.47 7.98
CA LYS A 107 1.95 -24.84 7.88
C LYS A 107 3.46 -24.91 8.08
N GLN A 108 4.12 -23.77 8.22
CA GLN A 108 5.57 -23.69 8.38
C GLN A 108 5.91 -23.54 9.87
N GLY A 109 6.71 -24.44 10.40
CA GLY A 109 7.16 -24.40 11.78
C GLY A 109 6.25 -25.12 12.79
N MET A 110 6.67 -25.09 14.07
CA MET A 110 5.94 -25.72 15.18
C MET A 110 5.07 -24.67 15.89
N GLY A 111 3.76 -24.88 15.89
CA GLY A 111 2.82 -24.02 16.60
C GLY A 111 1.70 -23.45 15.71
N THR A 112 0.91 -22.53 16.26
CA THR A 112 -0.25 -21.91 15.62
C THR A 112 0.06 -20.56 14.98
N GLY A 113 1.33 -20.17 14.88
CA GLY A 113 1.76 -18.89 14.32
C GLY A 113 1.69 -18.85 12.79
N ARG A 114 1.48 -17.67 12.24
CA ARG A 114 1.71 -17.41 10.82
C ARG A 114 3.20 -17.19 10.57
N TYR A 115 3.66 -17.66 9.43
CA TYR A 115 5.03 -17.47 8.96
C TYR A 115 5.01 -16.74 7.63
N LEU A 116 5.87 -15.75 7.49
CA LEU A 116 6.07 -14.95 6.30
C LEU A 116 7.16 -15.57 5.42
N ASN A 117 6.85 -15.78 4.16
CA ASN A 117 7.85 -16.09 3.14
C ASN A 117 8.51 -14.80 2.66
N TRP A 118 9.72 -14.55 3.15
CA TRP A 118 10.45 -13.35 2.86
C TRP A 118 10.89 -13.23 1.40
N GLU A 119 11.34 -14.33 0.81
CA GLU A 119 11.80 -14.32 -0.58
C GLU A 119 10.66 -14.00 -1.55
N ARG A 120 9.45 -14.50 -1.26
CA ARG A 120 8.28 -14.23 -2.08
C ARG A 120 7.78 -12.78 -1.93
N LEU A 121 7.87 -12.23 -0.73
CA LEU A 121 7.51 -10.85 -0.47
C LEU A 121 8.57 -9.88 -1.00
N TYR A 122 9.83 -10.13 -0.63
CA TYR A 122 10.94 -9.22 -0.88
C TYR A 122 12.19 -10.01 -1.31
N SER A 123 12.50 -9.97 -2.59
CA SER A 123 13.68 -10.61 -3.15
C SER A 123 14.56 -9.57 -3.87
N PRO A 124 15.34 -8.76 -3.13
CA PRO A 124 16.11 -7.66 -3.71
C PRO A 124 17.17 -8.14 -4.71
N GLU A 125 17.73 -9.32 -4.47
CA GLU A 125 18.77 -9.89 -5.34
C GLU A 125 18.21 -10.44 -6.67
N LYS A 126 16.95 -10.91 -6.64
CA LYS A 126 16.28 -11.50 -7.81
C LYS A 126 15.32 -10.53 -8.50
N GLY A 127 15.00 -9.39 -7.87
CA GLY A 127 14.02 -8.43 -8.37
C GLY A 127 12.59 -9.00 -8.52
N ALA A 128 12.30 -10.13 -7.89
CA ALA A 128 11.12 -10.93 -8.17
C ALA A 128 10.06 -10.95 -7.04
N GLY A 129 10.32 -10.30 -5.90
CA GLY A 129 9.35 -10.24 -4.80
C GLY A 129 8.20 -9.27 -5.10
N TYR A 130 7.00 -9.55 -4.56
CA TYR A 130 5.82 -8.69 -4.75
C TYR A 130 6.08 -7.22 -4.42
N MET A 131 6.87 -6.92 -3.37
CA MET A 131 7.20 -5.55 -3.01
C MET A 131 7.90 -4.77 -4.11
N THR A 132 8.63 -5.41 -5.01
CA THR A 132 9.28 -4.71 -6.13
C THR A 132 8.23 -4.07 -7.06
N ALA A 133 7.23 -4.86 -7.46
CA ALA A 133 6.15 -4.37 -8.32
C ALA A 133 5.22 -3.39 -7.57
N ILE A 134 4.91 -3.65 -6.31
CA ILE A 134 4.09 -2.78 -5.46
C ILE A 134 4.78 -1.42 -5.26
N THR A 135 6.08 -1.39 -4.97
CA THR A 135 6.83 -0.12 -4.81
C THR A 135 6.86 0.66 -6.12
N ALA A 136 7.08 -0.01 -7.25
CA ALA A 136 7.06 0.65 -8.55
C ALA A 136 5.68 1.26 -8.89
N ALA A 137 4.60 0.55 -8.51
CA ALA A 137 3.24 1.05 -8.66
C ALA A 137 2.95 2.26 -7.76
N GLU A 138 3.44 2.22 -6.53
CA GLU A 138 3.30 3.30 -5.57
C GLU A 138 4.09 4.54 -6.00
N ASP A 139 5.29 4.37 -6.53
CA ASP A 139 6.08 5.45 -7.13
C ASP A 139 5.32 6.11 -8.30
N GLU A 140 4.58 5.33 -9.10
CA GLU A 140 3.73 5.85 -10.17
C GLU A 140 2.56 6.67 -9.62
N VAL A 141 1.90 6.20 -8.54
CA VAL A 141 0.85 6.98 -7.85
C VAL A 141 1.39 8.32 -7.37
N PHE A 142 2.57 8.33 -6.76
CA PHE A 142 3.21 9.58 -6.31
C PHE A 142 3.58 10.47 -7.48
N ARG A 143 4.12 9.92 -8.57
CA ARG A 143 4.51 10.66 -9.76
C ARG A 143 3.32 11.34 -10.44
N THR A 144 2.18 10.65 -10.51
CA THR A 144 0.95 11.18 -11.09
C THR A 144 0.30 12.24 -10.19
N THR A 145 0.34 12.04 -8.88
CA THR A 145 -0.34 12.92 -7.92
C THR A 145 0.46 14.20 -7.61
N LYS A 146 1.78 14.11 -7.55
CA LYS A 146 2.66 15.21 -7.10
C LYS A 146 2.47 16.53 -7.88
N PRO A 147 2.39 16.56 -9.22
CA PRO A 147 2.18 17.81 -9.96
C PRO A 147 0.88 18.52 -9.59
N LEU A 148 -0.20 17.76 -9.38
CA LEU A 148 -1.50 18.31 -8.96
C LEU A 148 -1.43 18.91 -7.56
N LEU A 149 -0.78 18.21 -6.62
CA LEU A 149 -0.57 18.72 -5.27
C LEU A 149 0.24 20.02 -5.29
N GLU A 150 1.32 20.09 -6.05
CA GLU A 150 2.16 21.30 -6.18
C GLU A 150 1.35 22.48 -6.75
N GLU A 151 0.49 22.22 -7.73
CA GLU A 151 -0.41 23.23 -8.31
C GLU A 151 -1.43 23.73 -7.27
N TRP A 152 -2.09 22.81 -6.55
CA TRP A 152 -3.09 23.15 -5.52
C TRP A 152 -2.48 23.92 -4.35
N TYR A 153 -1.28 23.53 -3.91
CA TYR A 153 -0.55 24.30 -2.90
C TYR A 153 -0.21 25.71 -3.37
N LYS A 154 0.20 25.89 -4.64
CA LYS A 154 0.45 27.22 -5.23
C LYS A 154 -0.82 28.07 -5.33
N LYS A 155 -1.94 27.45 -5.70
CA LYS A 155 -3.25 28.11 -5.77
C LYS A 155 -3.87 28.36 -4.39
N GLY A 156 -3.42 27.66 -3.37
CA GLY A 156 -3.99 27.68 -2.02
C GLY A 156 -5.41 27.11 -1.96
N SER A 157 -5.78 26.22 -2.88
CA SER A 157 -7.10 25.57 -2.89
C SER A 157 -7.07 24.24 -3.65
N LEU A 158 -7.89 23.31 -3.18
CA LEU A 158 -8.09 22.00 -3.81
C LEU A 158 -8.97 22.15 -5.06
N ASP A 159 -8.56 21.53 -6.16
CA ASP A 159 -9.41 21.42 -7.37
C ASP A 159 -10.23 20.13 -7.30
N ILE A 160 -11.47 20.27 -6.82
CA ILE A 160 -12.40 19.14 -6.64
C ILE A 160 -12.73 18.47 -7.99
N GLN A 161 -12.70 19.22 -9.10
CA GLN A 161 -13.06 18.68 -10.41
C GLN A 161 -11.96 17.82 -11.02
N ALA A 162 -10.70 18.04 -10.62
CA ALA A 162 -9.57 17.22 -11.05
C ALA A 162 -9.49 15.86 -10.33
N ILE A 163 -10.07 15.74 -9.13
CA ILE A 163 -9.95 14.54 -8.29
C ILE A 163 -10.57 13.28 -8.95
N PRO A 164 -11.79 13.31 -9.52
CA PRO A 164 -12.35 12.10 -10.15
C PRO A 164 -11.46 11.56 -11.27
N LYS A 165 -10.95 12.44 -12.12
CA LYS A 165 -10.05 12.06 -13.21
C LYS A 165 -8.76 11.40 -12.70
N LEU A 166 -8.17 11.98 -11.67
CA LEU A 166 -7.00 11.39 -11.00
C LEU A 166 -7.33 9.98 -10.50
N TYR A 167 -8.47 9.81 -9.83
CA TYR A 167 -8.85 8.52 -9.28
C TYR A 167 -9.13 7.46 -10.36
N ASP A 168 -9.73 7.82 -11.48
CA ASP A 168 -9.95 6.91 -12.61
C ASP A 168 -8.63 6.45 -13.22
N GLU A 169 -7.66 7.36 -13.34
CA GLU A 169 -6.31 7.07 -13.84
C GLU A 169 -5.56 6.13 -12.88
N LEU A 170 -5.56 6.45 -11.59
CA LEU A 170 -4.92 5.63 -10.57
C LEU A 170 -5.56 4.24 -10.46
N GLU A 171 -6.91 4.15 -10.46
CA GLU A 171 -7.61 2.88 -10.38
C GLU A 171 -7.25 1.98 -11.57
N SER A 172 -7.23 2.54 -12.79
CA SER A 172 -6.88 1.78 -13.98
C SER A 172 -5.46 1.20 -13.91
N SER A 173 -4.49 2.01 -13.49
CA SER A 173 -3.10 1.60 -13.35
C SER A 173 -2.92 0.55 -12.25
N ILE A 174 -3.49 0.78 -11.06
CA ILE A 174 -3.40 -0.12 -9.91
C ILE A 174 -4.05 -1.47 -10.22
N ARG A 175 -5.23 -1.46 -10.88
CA ARG A 175 -5.94 -2.66 -11.29
C ARG A 175 -5.08 -3.55 -12.18
N MET A 176 -4.44 -2.99 -13.20
CA MET A 176 -3.58 -3.76 -14.11
C MET A 176 -2.43 -4.44 -13.37
N ILE A 177 -1.82 -3.76 -12.40
CA ILE A 177 -0.71 -4.32 -11.63
C ILE A 177 -1.17 -5.48 -10.76
N TYR A 178 -2.25 -5.31 -9.98
CA TYR A 178 -2.76 -6.41 -9.17
C TYR A 178 -3.24 -7.59 -10.00
N GLN A 179 -3.89 -7.36 -11.14
CA GLN A 179 -4.26 -8.43 -12.07
C GLN A 179 -3.03 -9.20 -12.52
N SER A 180 -2.00 -8.52 -13.01
CA SER A 180 -0.75 -9.16 -13.42
C SER A 180 -0.12 -9.98 -12.29
N LEU A 181 -0.05 -9.44 -11.07
CA LEU A 181 0.52 -10.14 -9.91
C LEU A 181 -0.33 -11.33 -9.45
N LEU A 182 -1.65 -11.24 -9.58
CA LEU A 182 -2.57 -12.30 -9.15
C LEU A 182 -2.74 -13.40 -10.21
N GLU A 183 -2.44 -13.12 -11.48
CA GLU A 183 -2.51 -14.09 -12.59
C GLU A 183 -1.19 -14.82 -12.83
N SER A 184 -0.07 -14.32 -12.30
CA SER A 184 1.29 -14.83 -12.55
C SER A 184 1.65 -16.12 -11.80
N GLU A 185 0.69 -17.03 -11.54
CA GLU A 185 0.94 -18.38 -10.97
C GLU A 185 0.45 -19.51 -11.88
#